data_9d059d7f38ae8ce4ec08d5b00afd5780
#
_entry.id   9d059d7f38ae8ce4ec08d5b00afd5780
#
_cell.length_a   1.000
_cell.length_b   1.000
_cell.length_c   1.000
_cell.angle_alpha   90.00
_cell.angle_beta   90.00
_cell.angle_gamma   90.00
#
_symmetry.space_group_name_H-M   'P 1'
#
loop_
_entity.id
_entity.type
_entity.pdbx_description
1 polymer ?
#
loop_
_entity_poly.entity_id
_entity_poly.type
_entity_poly.pdbx_seq_one_letter_code
_entity_poly.pdbx_strand_id
1 'polypeptide(L)'
;PTQWDFGTILDCNFNSNISGGTIKDFSSGITQVRVKKRKVGEFDWQIIKTYDISSSEDLSFVFNDYLTATDTEYEYAYVPVFGSVEGQYAISTVMSQFDGVFICDANTIFKFNMGVEYGSTDIVQQVGTFTVLGRKYPIVMSNGLANYQTGQLSGLVLPEDYEDTRTIDRIAITQRRNKLMEFLTNKKPKIIKDRNQNQWLVII
;
A
#
# COMPACT_ATOMS: atom_id res chain seq x y z
N PRO A 1 22.23 3.24 38.19
CA PRO A 1 23.67 3.24 38.42
C PRO A 1 24.22 4.64 38.31
N THR A 2 25.11 5.01 39.20
CA THR A 2 25.75 6.35 39.23
C THR A 2 26.90 6.46 38.21
N GLN A 3 27.27 5.35 37.58
CA GLN A 3 28.30 5.26 36.54
C GLN A 3 27.87 4.31 35.49
N TRP A 4 28.17 4.65 34.24
CA TRP A 4 28.01 3.77 33.08
C TRP A 4 29.10 2.69 33.12
N ASP A 5 28.71 1.45 33.19
CA ASP A 5 29.61 0.31 33.05
C ASP A 5 29.31 -0.44 31.71
N PHE A 6 30.15 -1.40 31.44
CA PHE A 6 30.03 -2.21 30.21
C PHE A 6 28.69 -2.98 30.15
N GLY A 7 28.18 -3.44 31.28
CA GLY A 7 26.91 -4.11 31.38
C GLY A 7 25.73 -3.20 31.07
N THR A 8 25.77 -1.93 31.60
CA THR A 8 24.73 -0.94 31.30
C THR A 8 24.63 -0.61 29.81
N ILE A 9 25.76 -0.46 29.14
CA ILE A 9 25.80 -0.18 27.70
C ILE A 9 25.30 -1.40 26.90
N LEU A 10 25.68 -2.60 27.29
CA LEU A 10 25.23 -3.84 26.65
C LEU A 10 23.74 -4.04 26.81
N ASP A 11 23.18 -3.82 27.98
CA ASP A 11 21.74 -3.93 28.21
C ASP A 11 20.96 -2.97 27.33
N CYS A 12 21.41 -1.72 27.22
CA CYS A 12 20.80 -0.74 26.34
C CYS A 12 20.89 -1.12 24.85
N ASN A 13 21.97 -1.78 24.44
CA ASN A 13 22.18 -2.16 23.05
C ASN A 13 21.48 -3.47 22.68
N PHE A 14 21.45 -4.44 23.59
CA PHE A 14 20.92 -5.78 23.30
C PHE A 14 19.41 -5.86 23.34
N ASN A 15 18.75 -5.05 24.12
CA ASN A 15 17.29 -5.05 24.16
C ASN A 15 16.64 -4.53 22.88
N SER A 16 17.38 -3.86 22.00
CA SER A 16 17.00 -3.43 20.63
C SER A 16 15.59 -2.86 20.51
N ASN A 17 14.94 -2.55 21.62
CA ASN A 17 13.62 -1.98 21.67
C ASN A 17 13.67 -0.58 22.29
N ILE A 18 12.73 0.24 21.92
CA ILE A 18 12.67 1.65 22.36
C ILE A 18 12.47 1.75 23.86
N SER A 19 11.85 0.76 24.50
CA SER A 19 11.66 0.67 25.94
C SER A 19 12.84 0.02 26.67
N GLY A 20 13.86 -0.46 25.96
CA GLY A 20 15.04 -1.11 26.52
C GLY A 20 15.90 -0.14 27.33
N GLY A 21 16.09 -0.44 28.58
CA GLY A 21 17.05 0.19 29.49
C GLY A 21 16.75 1.60 29.95
N THR A 22 16.38 2.51 29.08
CA THR A 22 16.26 3.94 29.41
C THR A 22 14.85 4.50 29.36
N ILE A 23 13.96 3.93 28.62
CA ILE A 23 12.58 4.42 28.50
C ILE A 23 11.66 3.56 29.35
N LYS A 24 11.73 3.74 30.66
CA LYS A 24 10.76 3.14 31.59
C LYS A 24 9.55 4.00 31.82
N ASP A 25 9.65 5.27 31.57
CA ASP A 25 8.59 6.24 31.77
C ASP A 25 8.13 6.82 30.42
N PHE A 26 6.95 6.38 29.99
CA PHE A 26 6.31 6.87 28.78
C PHE A 26 5.86 8.33 28.89
N SER A 27 5.78 8.88 30.11
CA SER A 27 5.38 10.28 30.33
C SER A 27 6.35 11.27 29.70
N SER A 28 7.56 10.84 29.36
CA SER A 28 8.63 11.71 28.89
C SER A 28 8.89 11.72 27.40
N GLY A 29 8.10 11.00 26.55
CA GLY A 29 8.72 10.89 25.29
C GLY A 29 7.89 10.64 24.05
N ILE A 30 7.66 9.41 23.72
CA ILE A 30 7.11 9.05 22.40
C ILE A 30 5.60 9.26 22.39
N THR A 31 5.12 10.15 21.54
CA THR A 31 3.70 10.42 21.35
C THR A 31 3.10 9.65 20.20
N GLN A 32 3.92 9.36 19.17
CA GLN A 32 3.49 8.65 17.97
C GLN A 32 4.64 7.81 17.44
N VAL A 33 4.27 6.80 16.64
CA VAL A 33 5.19 6.09 15.75
C VAL A 33 4.69 6.24 14.32
N ARG A 34 5.59 6.66 13.44
CA ARG A 34 5.32 6.74 11.99
C ARG A 34 6.00 5.58 11.30
N VAL A 35 5.23 4.86 10.51
CA VAL A 35 5.78 3.88 9.56
C VAL A 35 5.96 4.61 8.23
N LYS A 36 7.19 4.64 7.76
CA LYS A 36 7.53 5.26 6.48
C LYS A 36 8.04 4.20 5.51
N LYS A 37 7.85 4.46 4.23
CA LYS A 37 8.30 3.59 3.14
C LYS A 37 8.93 4.43 2.05
N ARG A 38 9.95 3.85 1.38
CA ARG A 38 10.46 4.31 0.08
C ARG A 38 10.95 3.10 -0.74
N LYS A 39 11.09 3.26 -2.03
CA LYS A 39 11.84 2.29 -2.83
C LYS A 39 13.33 2.49 -2.59
N VAL A 40 14.08 1.41 -2.61
CA VAL A 40 15.54 1.47 -2.51
C VAL A 40 16.08 2.35 -3.64
N GLY A 41 16.89 3.35 -3.26
CA GLY A 41 17.44 4.34 -4.19
C GLY A 41 16.62 5.63 -4.33
N GLU A 42 15.40 5.70 -3.81
CA GLU A 42 14.65 6.96 -3.71
C GLU A 42 15.06 7.75 -2.46
N PHE A 43 14.97 9.08 -2.53
CA PHE A 43 15.32 9.94 -1.39
C PHE A 43 14.14 10.19 -0.47
N ASP A 44 12.95 10.29 -1.02
CA ASP A 44 11.78 10.76 -0.29
C ASP A 44 11.07 9.63 0.46
N TRP A 45 10.91 9.81 1.77
CA TRP A 45 10.15 8.91 2.61
C TRP A 45 8.67 9.27 2.60
N GLN A 46 7.83 8.31 2.30
CA GLN A 46 6.37 8.43 2.37
C GLN A 46 5.86 7.88 3.69
N ILE A 47 5.06 8.64 4.42
CA ILE A 47 4.37 8.15 5.62
C ILE A 47 3.20 7.28 5.15
N ILE A 48 3.23 5.99 5.50
CA ILE A 48 2.18 5.05 5.13
C ILE A 48 1.22 4.76 6.28
N LYS A 49 1.67 4.93 7.53
CA LYS A 49 0.84 4.77 8.71
C LYS A 49 1.38 5.60 9.88
N THR A 50 0.48 6.04 10.74
CA THR A 50 0.82 6.67 12.02
C THR A 50 0.02 5.98 13.12
N TYR A 51 0.69 5.68 14.22
CA TYR A 51 0.11 5.10 15.42
C TYR A 51 0.32 6.06 16.58
N ASP A 52 -0.75 6.39 17.30
CA ASP A 52 -0.65 7.14 18.55
C ASP A 52 -0.21 6.19 19.67
N ILE A 53 0.70 6.62 20.49
CA ILE A 53 1.32 5.82 21.55
C ILE A 53 0.90 6.38 22.89
N SER A 54 0.23 5.56 23.67
CA SER A 54 -0.18 5.86 25.05
C SER A 54 0.44 4.91 26.07
N SER A 55 0.88 3.74 25.63
CA SER A 55 1.50 2.72 26.48
C SER A 55 2.68 2.05 25.79
N SER A 56 3.45 1.26 26.54
CA SER A 56 4.54 0.45 25.97
C SER A 56 4.05 -0.61 25.00
N GLU A 57 2.85 -1.08 25.17
CA GLU A 57 2.25 -2.13 24.32
C GLU A 57 1.97 -1.61 22.93
N ASP A 58 1.65 -0.32 22.80
CA ASP A 58 1.36 0.33 21.52
C ASP A 58 2.59 0.43 20.59
N LEU A 59 3.80 0.22 21.14
CA LEU A 59 5.04 0.22 20.36
C LEU A 59 5.20 -1.02 19.48
N SER A 60 4.44 -2.07 19.74
CA SER A 60 4.47 -3.32 18.98
C SER A 60 3.17 -3.50 18.22
N PHE A 61 3.25 -3.49 16.90
CA PHE A 61 2.08 -3.64 16.03
C PHE A 61 2.45 -4.42 14.77
N VAL A 62 1.42 -4.94 14.11
CA VAL A 62 1.52 -5.56 12.79
C VAL A 62 0.86 -4.66 11.76
N PHE A 63 1.55 -4.42 10.68
CA PHE A 63 1.06 -3.62 9.55
C PHE A 63 1.27 -4.36 8.24
N ASN A 64 0.20 -4.49 7.46
CA ASN A 64 0.25 -5.06 6.12
C ASN A 64 0.23 -3.95 5.08
N ASP A 65 1.26 -3.86 4.26
CA ASP A 65 1.32 -2.93 3.14
C ASP A 65 0.90 -3.61 1.84
N TYR A 66 -0.32 -3.34 1.41
CA TYR A 66 -0.88 -3.89 0.17
C TYR A 66 -0.52 -3.08 -1.09
N LEU A 67 0.16 -1.92 -0.92
CA LEU A 67 0.42 -0.98 -2.01
C LEU A 67 1.84 -1.10 -2.60
N THR A 68 2.43 -2.29 -2.50
CA THR A 68 3.74 -2.58 -3.07
C THR A 68 3.63 -3.14 -4.49
N ALA A 69 4.62 -2.83 -5.35
CA ALA A 69 4.84 -3.53 -6.61
C ALA A 69 5.57 -4.85 -6.36
N THR A 70 5.45 -5.82 -7.28
CA THR A 70 6.26 -7.04 -7.24
C THR A 70 7.69 -6.76 -7.71
N ASP A 71 8.63 -7.65 -7.36
CA ASP A 71 10.05 -7.59 -7.73
C ASP A 71 10.67 -6.20 -7.47
N THR A 72 10.23 -5.58 -6.36
CA THR A 72 10.66 -4.24 -5.98
C THR A 72 11.14 -4.25 -4.53
N GLU A 73 12.33 -3.71 -4.31
CA GLU A 73 12.92 -3.60 -2.99
C GLU A 73 12.49 -2.29 -2.33
N TYR A 74 11.96 -2.41 -1.11
CA TYR A 74 11.50 -1.28 -0.32
C TYR A 74 12.26 -1.20 0.99
N GLU A 75 12.52 0.02 1.42
CA GLU A 75 12.94 0.32 2.78
C GLU A 75 11.74 0.78 3.59
N TYR A 76 11.56 0.17 4.75
CA TYR A 76 10.59 0.57 5.76
C TYR A 76 11.32 1.16 6.95
N ALA A 77 10.86 2.29 7.42
CA ALA A 77 11.38 2.94 8.60
C ALA A 77 10.32 3.01 9.71
N TYR A 78 10.70 2.53 10.88
CA TYR A 78 9.99 2.77 12.13
C TYR A 78 10.57 4.04 12.74
N VAL A 79 9.74 5.07 12.87
CA VAL A 79 10.17 6.40 13.28
C VAL A 79 9.40 6.84 14.51
N PRO A 80 10.02 6.86 15.71
CA PRO A 80 9.39 7.42 16.91
C PRO A 80 9.29 8.93 16.79
N VAL A 81 8.20 9.50 17.29
CA VAL A 81 7.92 10.93 17.28
C VAL A 81 7.77 11.43 18.72
N PHE A 82 8.52 12.46 19.04
CA PHE A 82 8.53 13.13 20.35
C PHE A 82 7.84 14.49 20.20
N GLY A 83 6.56 14.55 20.53
CA GLY A 83 5.75 15.74 20.26
C GLY A 83 5.62 16.01 18.76
N SER A 84 6.41 16.93 18.22
CA SER A 84 6.43 17.24 16.78
C SER A 84 7.72 16.81 16.06
N VAL A 85 8.71 16.30 16.80
CA VAL A 85 10.04 15.99 16.27
C VAL A 85 10.18 14.49 16.02
N GLU A 86 10.63 14.12 14.84
CA GLU A 86 10.97 12.74 14.51
C GLU A 86 12.31 12.34 15.12
N GLY A 87 12.35 11.16 15.72
CA GLY A 87 13.57 10.57 16.25
C GLY A 87 14.37 9.81 15.19
N GLN A 88 15.25 8.95 15.66
CA GLN A 88 16.08 8.12 14.78
C GLN A 88 15.25 7.09 14.03
N TYR A 89 15.55 6.92 12.75
CA TYR A 89 14.92 5.94 11.88
C TYR A 89 15.52 4.56 12.12
N ALA A 90 14.69 3.59 12.50
CA ALA A 90 15.04 2.18 12.45
C ALA A 90 14.58 1.62 11.11
N ILE A 91 15.54 1.31 10.24
CA ILE A 91 15.28 0.94 8.84
C ILE A 91 15.47 -0.55 8.64
N SER A 92 14.54 -1.15 7.88
CA SER A 92 14.63 -2.52 7.40
C SER A 92 14.30 -2.57 5.91
N THR A 93 15.01 -3.41 5.16
CA THR A 93 14.81 -3.59 3.73
C THR A 93 14.05 -4.88 3.46
N VAL A 94 13.08 -4.83 2.57
CA VAL A 94 12.22 -5.97 2.21
C VAL A 94 12.03 -6.02 0.70
N MET A 95 12.29 -7.17 0.10
CA MET A 95 11.90 -7.46 -1.29
C MET A 95 10.42 -7.82 -1.33
N SER A 96 9.63 -7.03 -2.04
CA SER A 96 8.23 -7.37 -2.32
C SER A 96 8.16 -8.26 -3.55
N GLN A 97 7.68 -9.49 -3.36
CA GLN A 97 7.55 -10.46 -4.45
C GLN A 97 6.21 -11.19 -4.32
N PHE A 98 5.43 -11.16 -5.39
CA PHE A 98 4.17 -11.88 -5.46
C PHE A 98 3.84 -12.28 -6.90
N ASP A 99 3.04 -13.34 -7.02
CA ASP A 99 2.50 -13.82 -8.29
C ASP A 99 0.97 -13.67 -8.32
N GLY A 100 0.44 -13.34 -9.50
CA GLY A 100 -0.99 -13.17 -9.73
C GLY A 100 -1.39 -11.71 -9.97
N VAL A 101 -2.69 -11.50 -10.02
CA VAL A 101 -3.33 -10.19 -10.17
C VAL A 101 -4.13 -9.87 -8.92
N PHE A 102 -3.93 -8.69 -8.41
CA PHE A 102 -4.58 -8.22 -7.19
C PHE A 102 -5.32 -6.92 -7.44
N ILE A 103 -6.43 -6.76 -6.74
CA ILE A 103 -7.08 -5.48 -6.55
C ILE A 103 -7.09 -5.14 -5.06
N CYS A 104 -6.61 -3.96 -4.71
CA CYS A 104 -6.44 -3.58 -3.32
C CYS A 104 -6.67 -2.08 -3.07
N ASP A 105 -6.89 -1.76 -1.83
CA ASP A 105 -6.70 -0.43 -1.26
C ASP A 105 -5.71 -0.52 -0.07
N ALA A 106 -5.60 0.52 0.74
CA ALA A 106 -4.70 0.54 1.88
C ALA A 106 -5.02 -0.51 2.97
N ASN A 107 -6.25 -1.04 3.00
CA ASN A 107 -6.73 -1.90 4.09
C ASN A 107 -7.18 -3.29 3.63
N THR A 108 -7.46 -3.46 2.33
CA THR A 108 -8.09 -4.67 1.81
C THR A 108 -7.43 -5.09 0.51
N ILE A 109 -7.27 -6.38 0.32
CA ILE A 109 -6.70 -6.98 -0.90
C ILE A 109 -7.53 -8.19 -1.34
N PHE A 110 -7.75 -8.30 -2.64
CA PHE A 110 -8.33 -9.47 -3.27
C PHE A 110 -7.40 -9.99 -4.36
N LYS A 111 -7.14 -11.29 -4.35
CA LYS A 111 -6.37 -11.99 -5.38
C LYS A 111 -7.33 -12.62 -6.39
N PHE A 112 -7.04 -12.44 -7.66
CA PHE A 112 -7.65 -13.19 -8.76
C PHE A 112 -6.72 -14.35 -9.14
N ASN A 113 -7.15 -15.56 -8.84
CA ASN A 113 -6.26 -16.73 -8.92
C ASN A 113 -6.22 -17.34 -10.31
N MET A 114 -7.33 -17.28 -11.06
CA MET A 114 -7.47 -17.98 -12.35
C MET A 114 -8.30 -17.19 -13.35
N GLY A 115 -8.02 -17.44 -14.64
CA GLY A 115 -8.80 -16.89 -15.73
C GLY A 115 -8.77 -15.37 -15.79
N VAL A 116 -7.65 -14.77 -15.40
CA VAL A 116 -7.52 -13.30 -15.44
C VAL A 116 -7.23 -12.88 -16.87
N GLU A 117 -8.11 -12.06 -17.40
CA GLU A 117 -7.99 -11.50 -18.75
C GLU A 117 -8.13 -9.98 -18.68
N TYR A 118 -7.21 -9.31 -19.36
CA TYR A 118 -7.31 -7.87 -19.61
C TYR A 118 -8.02 -7.67 -20.94
N GLY A 119 -9.17 -7.00 -20.90
CA GLY A 119 -9.88 -6.58 -22.11
C GLY A 119 -9.18 -5.42 -22.82
N SER A 120 -9.84 -4.91 -23.85
CA SER A 120 -9.34 -3.73 -24.57
C SER A 120 -9.21 -2.54 -23.62
N THR A 121 -8.17 -1.75 -23.84
CA THR A 121 -7.96 -0.49 -23.13
C THR A 121 -8.12 0.65 -24.12
N ASP A 122 -9.03 1.55 -23.82
CA ASP A 122 -9.26 2.75 -24.62
C ASP A 122 -8.70 3.98 -23.91
N ILE A 123 -7.96 4.79 -24.65
CA ILE A 123 -7.49 6.09 -24.16
C ILE A 123 -8.58 7.11 -24.46
N VAL A 124 -9.14 7.70 -23.40
CA VAL A 124 -10.19 8.71 -23.52
C VAL A 124 -9.55 10.09 -23.43
N GLN A 125 -9.56 10.81 -24.54
CA GLN A 125 -9.22 12.22 -24.59
C GLN A 125 -10.50 13.04 -24.87
N GLN A 126 -10.76 14.03 -24.07
CA GLN A 126 -11.85 14.96 -24.38
C GLN A 126 -11.39 15.97 -25.42
N VAL A 127 -11.92 15.83 -26.63
CA VAL A 127 -11.60 16.67 -27.78
C VAL A 127 -12.88 17.35 -28.28
N GLY A 128 -12.90 18.67 -28.32
CA GLY A 128 -13.95 19.44 -29.00
C GLY A 128 -13.52 19.77 -30.40
N THR A 129 -14.34 19.41 -31.40
CA THR A 129 -14.11 19.74 -32.81
C THR A 129 -15.12 20.77 -33.26
N PHE A 130 -14.66 21.93 -33.74
CA PHE A 130 -15.49 23.02 -34.18
C PHE A 130 -15.26 23.27 -35.67
N THR A 131 -16.34 23.15 -36.44
CA THR A 131 -16.33 23.52 -37.87
C THR A 131 -16.63 24.99 -38.04
N VAL A 132 -15.69 25.74 -38.61
CA VAL A 132 -15.85 27.19 -38.82
C VAL A 132 -16.08 27.45 -40.30
N LEU A 133 -17.09 28.28 -40.58
CA LEU A 133 -17.43 28.67 -41.96
C LEU A 133 -16.22 29.34 -42.64
N GLY A 134 -15.91 28.91 -43.86
CA GLY A 134 -14.78 29.47 -44.63
C GLY A 134 -13.41 28.85 -44.34
N ARG A 135 -13.31 27.86 -43.42
CA ARG A 135 -12.09 27.09 -43.21
C ARG A 135 -12.19 25.68 -43.80
N LYS A 136 -11.10 25.24 -44.42
CA LYS A 136 -10.99 23.88 -44.97
C LYS A 136 -10.88 22.79 -43.89
N TYR A 137 -10.29 23.14 -42.73
CA TYR A 137 -10.06 22.22 -41.62
C TYR A 137 -10.76 22.70 -40.35
N PRO A 138 -11.32 21.80 -39.55
CA PRO A 138 -11.92 22.16 -38.27
C PRO A 138 -10.86 22.62 -37.25
N ILE A 139 -11.31 23.40 -36.28
CA ILE A 139 -10.50 23.74 -35.09
C ILE A 139 -10.70 22.62 -34.09
N VAL A 140 -9.62 22.00 -33.65
CA VAL A 140 -9.62 20.96 -32.62
C VAL A 140 -9.08 21.58 -31.33
N MET A 141 -9.88 21.48 -30.28
CA MET A 141 -9.49 21.90 -28.93
C MET A 141 -9.50 20.65 -28.05
N SER A 142 -8.36 20.33 -27.44
CA SER A 142 -8.27 19.23 -26.49
C SER A 142 -8.06 19.78 -25.08
N ASN A 143 -8.73 19.18 -24.10
CA ASN A 143 -8.42 19.39 -22.71
C ASN A 143 -7.24 18.48 -22.32
N GLY A 144 -6.02 18.93 -22.57
CA GLY A 144 -4.79 18.16 -22.43
C GLY A 144 -4.49 17.66 -21.01
N LEU A 145 -5.26 18.09 -20.01
CA LEU A 145 -5.09 17.66 -18.61
C LEU A 145 -6.00 16.48 -18.25
N ALA A 146 -7.06 16.21 -19.00
CA ALA A 146 -7.97 15.11 -18.75
C ALA A 146 -7.67 13.94 -19.71
N ASN A 147 -6.67 13.13 -19.37
CA ASN A 147 -6.33 11.92 -20.09
C ASN A 147 -6.43 10.74 -19.13
N TYR A 148 -7.35 9.83 -19.40
CA TYR A 148 -7.52 8.61 -18.62
C TYR A 148 -7.77 7.42 -19.54
N GLN A 149 -7.55 6.23 -19.00
CA GLN A 149 -7.78 4.98 -19.70
C GLN A 149 -9.02 4.31 -19.12
N THR A 150 -9.81 3.70 -19.98
CA THR A 150 -10.87 2.78 -19.58
C THR A 150 -10.50 1.38 -20.05
N GLY A 151 -10.79 0.38 -19.21
CA GLY A 151 -10.45 -0.99 -19.52
C GLY A 151 -11.35 -1.97 -18.78
N GLN A 152 -11.23 -3.23 -19.10
CA GLN A 152 -11.95 -4.33 -18.45
C GLN A 152 -10.95 -5.31 -17.87
N LEU A 153 -11.28 -5.80 -16.68
CA LEU A 153 -10.59 -6.90 -16.02
C LEU A 153 -11.63 -7.97 -15.70
N SER A 154 -11.40 -9.17 -16.18
CA SER A 154 -12.20 -10.34 -15.83
C SER A 154 -11.35 -11.37 -15.08
N GLY A 155 -11.99 -12.15 -14.23
CA GLY A 155 -11.31 -13.18 -13.45
C GLY A 155 -12.27 -14.03 -12.65
N LEU A 156 -11.85 -15.20 -12.27
CA LEU A 156 -12.61 -16.10 -11.42
C LEU A 156 -12.41 -15.75 -9.95
N VAL A 157 -13.51 -15.72 -9.22
CA VAL A 157 -13.50 -15.55 -7.74
C VAL A 157 -13.60 -16.94 -7.13
N LEU A 158 -12.50 -17.41 -6.56
CA LEU A 158 -12.37 -18.70 -5.89
C LEU A 158 -12.20 -18.49 -4.38
N PRO A 159 -12.39 -19.52 -3.53
CA PRO A 159 -12.08 -19.43 -2.10
C PRO A 159 -10.60 -19.04 -1.88
N GLU A 160 -10.29 -18.41 -0.76
CA GLU A 160 -8.92 -17.99 -0.44
C GLU A 160 -7.95 -19.16 -0.36
N ASP A 161 -8.42 -20.26 0.20
CA ASP A 161 -7.69 -21.48 0.42
C ASP A 161 -7.71 -22.45 -0.78
N TYR A 162 -8.28 -22.03 -1.92
CA TYR A 162 -8.40 -22.90 -3.10
C TYR A 162 -7.04 -23.37 -3.63
N GLU A 163 -6.01 -22.54 -3.57
CA GLU A 163 -4.68 -22.91 -4.06
C GLU A 163 -4.09 -24.09 -3.25
N ASP A 164 -4.40 -24.16 -1.97
CA ASP A 164 -3.92 -25.18 -1.04
C ASP A 164 -4.84 -26.41 -1.03
N THR A 165 -6.15 -26.19 -0.95
CA THR A 165 -7.14 -27.25 -0.73
C THR A 165 -7.67 -27.87 -2.01
N ARG A 166 -7.63 -27.14 -3.14
CA ARG A 166 -8.27 -27.49 -4.42
C ARG A 166 -9.76 -27.79 -4.29
N THR A 167 -10.38 -27.33 -3.21
CA THR A 167 -11.79 -27.58 -2.90
C THR A 167 -12.65 -26.39 -3.32
N ILE A 168 -13.78 -26.68 -3.97
CA ILE A 168 -14.76 -25.69 -4.38
C ILE A 168 -15.90 -25.66 -3.35
N ASP A 169 -15.85 -24.68 -2.45
CA ASP A 169 -16.95 -24.38 -1.54
C ASP A 169 -17.81 -23.26 -2.10
N ARG A 170 -19.05 -23.58 -2.47
CA ARG A 170 -19.99 -22.62 -3.05
C ARG A 170 -20.40 -21.53 -2.07
N ILE A 171 -20.45 -21.83 -0.78
CA ILE A 171 -20.79 -20.84 0.25
C ILE A 171 -19.65 -19.85 0.40
N ALA A 172 -18.42 -20.34 0.52
CA ALA A 172 -17.22 -19.50 0.60
C ALA A 172 -17.06 -18.61 -0.64
N ILE A 173 -17.30 -19.15 -1.84
CA ILE A 173 -17.29 -18.37 -3.09
C ILE A 173 -18.33 -17.24 -3.05
N THR A 174 -19.54 -17.54 -2.64
CA THR A 174 -20.61 -16.54 -2.58
C THR A 174 -20.28 -15.43 -1.59
N GLN A 175 -19.78 -15.79 -0.40
CA GLN A 175 -19.34 -14.82 0.60
C GLN A 175 -18.20 -13.94 0.10
N ARG A 176 -17.19 -14.54 -0.53
CA ARG A 176 -16.06 -13.80 -1.11
C ARG A 176 -16.50 -12.87 -2.23
N ARG A 177 -17.38 -13.35 -3.11
CA ARG A 177 -17.96 -12.52 -4.18
C ARG A 177 -18.72 -11.32 -3.62
N ASN A 178 -19.53 -11.51 -2.58
CA ASN A 178 -20.27 -10.41 -1.96
C ASN A 178 -19.32 -9.38 -1.34
N LYS A 179 -18.29 -9.82 -0.62
CA LYS A 179 -17.25 -8.94 -0.09
C LYS A 179 -16.51 -8.17 -1.19
N LEU A 180 -16.17 -8.85 -2.30
CA LEU A 180 -15.56 -8.20 -3.45
C LEU A 180 -16.49 -7.17 -4.07
N MET A 181 -17.78 -7.47 -4.24
CA MET A 181 -18.75 -6.53 -4.80
C MET A 181 -18.92 -5.30 -3.91
N GLU A 182 -19.00 -5.48 -2.60
CA GLU A 182 -19.03 -4.38 -1.63
C GLU A 182 -17.77 -3.52 -1.73
N PHE A 183 -16.61 -4.16 -1.81
CA PHE A 183 -15.33 -3.49 -2.00
C PHE A 183 -15.27 -2.70 -3.31
N LEU A 184 -15.75 -3.25 -4.42
CA LEU A 184 -15.74 -2.58 -5.73
C LEU A 184 -16.69 -1.39 -5.79
N THR A 185 -17.86 -1.50 -5.16
CA THR A 185 -18.91 -0.48 -5.23
C THR A 185 -18.79 0.66 -4.21
N ASN A 186 -17.79 0.63 -3.34
CA ASN A 186 -17.60 1.64 -2.29
C ASN A 186 -17.13 3.02 -2.79
N LYS A 187 -16.96 3.20 -4.11
CA LYS A 187 -16.55 4.45 -4.79
C LYS A 187 -15.20 5.02 -4.35
N LYS A 188 -14.38 4.23 -3.68
CA LYS A 188 -13.02 4.64 -3.30
C LYS A 188 -12.03 4.23 -4.39
N PRO A 189 -10.95 4.98 -4.59
CA PRO A 189 -9.89 4.59 -5.52
C PRO A 189 -9.25 3.27 -5.07
N LYS A 190 -8.87 2.47 -6.03
CA LYS A 190 -8.23 1.17 -5.84
C LYS A 190 -7.00 1.05 -6.70
N ILE A 191 -6.13 0.12 -6.35
CA ILE A 191 -4.97 -0.24 -7.16
C ILE A 191 -5.18 -1.65 -7.69
N ILE A 192 -5.08 -1.80 -9.00
CA ILE A 192 -4.90 -3.09 -9.64
C ILE A 192 -3.40 -3.27 -9.84
N LYS A 193 -2.87 -4.41 -9.44
CA LYS A 193 -1.45 -4.75 -9.60
C LYS A 193 -1.26 -6.18 -10.07
N ASP A 194 -0.22 -6.40 -10.86
CA ASP A 194 0.09 -7.71 -11.41
C ASP A 194 1.55 -8.12 -11.17
N ARG A 195 1.86 -9.35 -11.57
CA ARG A 195 3.19 -9.94 -11.51
C ARG A 195 4.24 -9.29 -12.44
N ASN A 196 3.81 -8.44 -13.37
CA ASN A 196 4.69 -7.77 -14.34
C ASN A 196 5.05 -6.35 -13.89
N GLN A 197 4.95 -6.03 -12.60
CA GLN A 197 5.18 -4.72 -11.99
C GLN A 197 4.19 -3.62 -12.42
N ASN A 198 3.15 -3.97 -13.18
CA ASN A 198 2.13 -2.99 -13.53
C ASN A 198 1.29 -2.61 -12.32
N GLN A 199 1.00 -1.33 -12.18
CA GLN A 199 0.11 -0.79 -11.18
C GLN A 199 -0.79 0.27 -11.81
N TRP A 200 -2.09 0.12 -11.64
CA TRP A 200 -3.08 1.06 -12.14
C TRP A 200 -3.92 1.59 -10.97
N LEU A 201 -3.96 2.90 -10.83
CA LEU A 201 -4.93 3.54 -9.94
C LEU A 201 -6.26 3.61 -10.69
N VAL A 202 -7.29 2.99 -10.13
CA VAL A 202 -8.60 2.83 -10.79
C VAL A 202 -9.73 3.29 -9.88
N ILE A 203 -10.80 3.74 -10.51
CA ILE A 203 -12.12 3.96 -9.91
C ILE A 203 -13.08 3.05 -10.65
N ILE A 204 -13.86 2.26 -9.92
CA ILE A 204 -14.81 1.29 -10.45
C ILE A 204 -16.21 1.74 -10.11
#